data_8b3973e17818b549f40ff5ba49af3c23
#
_entry.id   8b3973e17818b549f40ff5ba49af3c23
#
_cell.length_a   1.000
_cell.length_b   1.000
_cell.length_c   1.000
_cell.angle_alpha   90.00
_cell.angle_beta   90.00
_cell.angle_gamma   90.00
#
_symmetry.space_group_name_H-M   'P 1'
#
loop_
_entity.id
_entity.type
_entity.pdbx_description
1 polymer ?
#
loop_
_entity_poly.entity_id
_entity_poly.type
_entity_poly.pdbx_seq_one_letter_code
_entity_poly.pdbx_strand_id
1 'polypeptide(L)'
;MNLGSQRDLFEIPEDIVYLNCAYMSPQLRPAREIGERAVSRKSRPWEITPGDFFEEAEEVRTLFARLVGGDADGVAIVPSVSYGISVAAANVPVGEGQKILILEDQFPSNVYTWRGLAKRSGARLVTVPRPEDYDWTRALLEEIDTDTAVVAVPNCH
;
A
#
# COMPACT_ATOMS: atom_id res chain seq x y z
N MET A 1 -8.17 20.20 -12.11
CA MET A 1 -8.72 19.61 -13.35
C MET A 1 -9.88 18.72 -12.97
N ASN A 2 -11.09 18.95 -13.49
CA ASN A 2 -12.23 18.08 -13.19
C ASN A 2 -12.20 16.93 -14.22
N LEU A 3 -11.83 15.73 -13.77
CA LEU A 3 -11.89 14.53 -14.60
C LEU A 3 -13.38 14.15 -14.75
N GLY A 4 -13.86 14.03 -15.99
CA GLY A 4 -15.16 13.44 -16.27
C GLY A 4 -15.24 11.98 -15.81
N SER A 5 -16.42 11.36 -15.92
CA SER A 5 -16.58 9.94 -15.61
C SER A 5 -15.61 9.08 -16.44
N GLN A 6 -14.91 8.19 -15.77
CA GLN A 6 -13.99 7.22 -16.40
C GLN A 6 -14.60 5.80 -16.42
N ARG A 7 -15.91 5.68 -16.18
CA ARG A 7 -16.61 4.39 -16.07
C ARG A 7 -16.40 3.50 -17.29
N ASP A 8 -16.34 4.10 -18.50
CA ASP A 8 -16.18 3.38 -19.77
C ASP A 8 -14.84 2.63 -19.88
N LEU A 9 -13.86 3.00 -19.05
CA LEU A 9 -12.58 2.29 -18.96
C LEU A 9 -12.65 0.97 -18.17
N PHE A 10 -13.79 0.68 -17.54
CA PHE A 10 -14.00 -0.48 -16.70
C PHE A 10 -15.13 -1.36 -17.23
N GLU A 11 -15.17 -2.63 -16.83
CA GLU A 11 -16.27 -3.56 -17.13
C GLU A 11 -17.30 -3.59 -15.98
N ILE A 12 -17.88 -2.42 -15.68
CA ILE A 12 -18.90 -2.30 -14.64
C ILE A 12 -20.26 -2.16 -15.35
N PRO A 13 -21.20 -3.13 -15.21
CA PRO A 13 -22.56 -3.03 -15.76
C PRO A 13 -23.28 -1.76 -15.28
N GLU A 14 -24.15 -1.21 -16.11
CA GLU A 14 -24.84 0.06 -15.82
C GLU A 14 -25.71 0.02 -14.57
N ASP A 15 -26.28 -1.14 -14.26
CA ASP A 15 -27.13 -1.41 -13.10
C ASP A 15 -26.37 -1.65 -11.79
N ILE A 16 -25.02 -1.71 -11.85
CA ILE A 16 -24.19 -1.90 -10.67
C ILE A 16 -23.54 -0.58 -10.23
N VAL A 17 -23.76 -0.20 -8.98
CA VAL A 17 -23.03 0.83 -8.29
C VAL A 17 -21.96 0.19 -7.42
N TYR A 18 -20.70 0.21 -7.86
CA TYR A 18 -19.58 -0.38 -7.13
C TYR A 18 -18.76 0.67 -6.40
N LEU A 19 -18.75 0.61 -5.06
CA LEU A 19 -18.09 1.59 -4.19
C LEU A 19 -16.88 1.05 -3.42
N ASN A 20 -16.62 -0.26 -3.47
CA ASN A 20 -15.54 -0.90 -2.70
C ASN A 20 -14.19 -0.91 -3.43
N CYS A 21 -13.86 0.18 -4.13
CA CYS A 21 -12.61 0.27 -4.90
C CYS A 21 -11.35 0.32 -4.03
N ALA A 22 -11.47 0.75 -2.76
CA ALA A 22 -10.33 0.77 -1.83
C ALA A 22 -9.85 -0.64 -1.46
N TYR A 23 -10.75 -1.63 -1.45
CA TYR A 23 -10.43 -3.02 -1.14
C TYR A 23 -10.18 -3.87 -2.39
N MET A 24 -11.13 -3.86 -3.34
CA MET A 24 -11.03 -4.62 -4.59
C MET A 24 -11.46 -3.75 -5.77
N SER A 25 -10.50 -3.00 -6.33
CA SER A 25 -10.78 -2.17 -7.50
C SER A 25 -10.97 -3.03 -8.76
N PRO A 26 -11.97 -2.75 -9.60
CA PRO A 26 -12.06 -3.34 -10.91
C PRO A 26 -10.84 -2.94 -11.76
N GLN A 27 -10.39 -3.84 -12.63
CA GLN A 27 -9.28 -3.56 -13.53
C GLN A 27 -9.71 -2.65 -14.69
N LEU A 28 -8.83 -1.75 -15.08
CA LEU A 28 -8.95 -1.04 -16.35
C LEU A 28 -8.90 -2.02 -17.52
N ARG A 29 -9.75 -1.87 -18.53
CA ARG A 29 -9.73 -2.69 -19.76
C ARG A 29 -8.35 -2.72 -20.42
N PRO A 30 -7.65 -1.57 -20.65
CA PRO A 30 -6.30 -1.60 -21.17
C PRO A 30 -5.29 -2.37 -20.32
N ALA A 31 -5.41 -2.27 -18.98
CA ALA A 31 -4.51 -3.00 -18.07
C ALA A 31 -4.74 -4.53 -18.16
N ARG A 32 -6.01 -4.97 -18.23
CA ARG A 32 -6.34 -6.38 -18.45
C ARG A 32 -5.76 -6.90 -19.75
N GLU A 33 -5.95 -6.18 -20.86
CA GLU A 33 -5.44 -6.58 -22.18
C GLU A 33 -3.92 -6.70 -22.22
N ILE A 34 -3.21 -5.79 -21.53
CA ILE A 34 -1.75 -5.87 -21.40
C ILE A 34 -1.37 -7.11 -20.58
N GLY A 35 -2.07 -7.39 -19.48
CA GLY A 35 -1.83 -8.55 -18.63
C GLY A 35 -2.03 -9.87 -19.39
N GLU A 36 -3.09 -10.00 -20.19
CA GLU A 36 -3.36 -11.18 -21.01
C GLU A 36 -2.24 -11.41 -22.04
N ARG A 37 -1.76 -10.33 -22.70
CA ARG A 37 -0.60 -10.42 -23.59
C ARG A 37 0.68 -10.83 -22.87
N ALA A 38 0.93 -10.26 -21.69
CA ALA A 38 2.11 -10.57 -20.89
C ALA A 38 2.14 -12.05 -20.45
N VAL A 39 1.00 -12.60 -20.04
CA VAL A 39 0.88 -14.03 -19.72
C VAL A 39 1.17 -14.88 -20.95
N SER A 40 0.65 -14.49 -22.13
CA SER A 40 0.83 -15.23 -23.38
C SER A 40 2.29 -15.24 -23.87
N ARG A 41 3.11 -14.24 -23.51
CA ARG A 41 4.56 -14.22 -23.85
C ARG A 41 5.28 -15.45 -23.31
N LYS A 42 4.89 -15.97 -22.15
CA LYS A 42 5.50 -17.15 -21.52
C LYS A 42 5.31 -18.44 -22.35
N SER A 43 4.36 -18.46 -23.27
CA SER A 43 4.20 -19.59 -24.22
C SER A 43 5.31 -19.65 -25.25
N ARG A 44 6.09 -18.57 -25.41
CA ARG A 44 7.22 -18.44 -26.33
C ARG A 44 8.47 -17.94 -25.59
N PRO A 45 9.02 -18.73 -24.67
CA PRO A 45 10.09 -18.26 -23.78
C PRO A 45 11.39 -17.89 -24.51
N TRP A 46 11.59 -18.37 -25.73
CA TRP A 46 12.75 -18.03 -26.57
C TRP A 46 12.69 -16.59 -27.12
N GLU A 47 11.55 -15.89 -27.03
CA GLU A 47 11.39 -14.49 -27.38
C GLU A 47 11.69 -13.53 -26.21
N ILE A 48 11.86 -14.08 -24.99
CA ILE A 48 12.13 -13.29 -23.80
C ILE A 48 13.62 -12.96 -23.75
N THR A 49 13.93 -11.68 -23.68
CA THR A 49 15.29 -11.15 -23.63
C THR A 49 15.69 -10.75 -22.19
N PRO A 50 16.98 -10.56 -21.89
CA PRO A 50 17.40 -10.04 -20.57
C PRO A 50 16.79 -8.70 -20.19
N GLY A 51 16.50 -7.82 -21.15
CA GLY A 51 15.83 -6.53 -20.91
C GLY A 51 14.44 -6.69 -20.31
N ASP A 52 13.69 -7.69 -20.77
CA ASP A 52 12.33 -7.95 -20.32
C ASP A 52 12.19 -8.22 -18.80
N PHE A 53 13.30 -8.56 -18.12
CA PHE A 53 13.30 -8.77 -16.68
C PHE A 53 13.36 -7.47 -15.87
N PHE A 54 13.72 -6.34 -16.49
CA PHE A 54 13.99 -5.09 -15.79
C PHE A 54 13.21 -3.91 -16.35
N GLU A 55 13.09 -3.75 -17.65
CA GLU A 55 12.58 -2.54 -18.29
C GLU A 55 11.16 -2.17 -17.86
N GLU A 56 10.24 -3.13 -17.84
CA GLU A 56 8.84 -2.88 -17.41
C GLU A 56 8.76 -2.53 -15.93
N ALA A 57 9.60 -3.14 -15.08
CA ALA A 57 9.66 -2.84 -13.66
C ALA A 57 10.20 -1.42 -13.40
N GLU A 58 11.24 -1.01 -14.14
CA GLU A 58 11.81 0.33 -14.05
C GLU A 58 10.84 1.40 -14.56
N GLU A 59 10.08 1.10 -15.60
CA GLU A 59 9.03 2.00 -16.08
C GLU A 59 7.95 2.22 -15.02
N VAL A 60 7.47 1.14 -14.39
CA VAL A 60 6.47 1.23 -13.29
C VAL A 60 7.00 2.05 -12.12
N ARG A 61 8.25 1.83 -11.70
CA ARG A 61 8.90 2.60 -10.63
C ARG A 61 8.94 4.09 -10.97
N THR A 62 9.34 4.41 -12.19
CA THR A 62 9.42 5.80 -12.70
C THR A 62 8.04 6.47 -12.73
N LEU A 63 7.02 5.78 -13.24
CA LEU A 63 5.66 6.31 -13.31
C LEU A 63 5.06 6.53 -11.93
N PHE A 64 5.26 5.58 -11.01
CA PHE A 64 4.80 5.72 -9.62
C PHE A 64 5.52 6.87 -8.91
N ALA A 65 6.84 6.99 -9.05
CA ALA A 65 7.61 8.09 -8.48
C ALA A 65 7.08 9.46 -8.94
N ARG A 66 6.76 9.60 -10.23
CA ARG A 66 6.13 10.84 -10.75
C ARG A 66 4.76 11.12 -10.12
N LEU A 67 3.96 10.08 -9.90
CA LEU A 67 2.62 10.21 -9.29
C LEU A 67 2.70 10.74 -7.86
N VAL A 68 3.69 10.29 -7.08
CA VAL A 68 3.86 10.68 -5.68
C VAL A 68 4.83 11.85 -5.46
N GLY A 69 5.41 12.38 -6.53
CA GLY A 69 6.39 13.47 -6.46
C GLY A 69 7.73 13.06 -5.86
N GLY A 70 8.12 11.78 -6.04
CA GLY A 70 9.35 11.18 -5.52
C GLY A 70 10.37 10.84 -6.60
N ASP A 71 11.38 10.04 -6.21
CA ASP A 71 12.41 9.50 -7.08
C ASP A 71 12.20 7.99 -7.29
N ALA A 72 12.46 7.49 -8.51
CA ALA A 72 12.35 6.07 -8.84
C ALA A 72 13.30 5.20 -7.99
N ASP A 73 14.45 5.72 -7.59
CA ASP A 73 15.39 5.01 -6.71
C ASP A 73 14.82 4.78 -5.30
N GLY A 74 13.84 5.59 -4.88
CA GLY A 74 13.10 5.41 -3.63
C GLY A 74 11.89 4.46 -3.73
N VAL A 75 11.62 3.85 -4.89
CA VAL A 75 10.47 2.98 -5.12
C VAL A 75 10.90 1.52 -5.21
N ALA A 76 10.32 0.67 -4.39
CA ALA A 76 10.47 -0.78 -4.48
C ALA A 76 9.12 -1.44 -4.82
N ILE A 77 9.11 -2.33 -5.81
CA ILE A 77 7.94 -3.14 -6.15
C ILE A 77 7.91 -4.34 -5.21
N VAL A 78 6.81 -4.54 -4.50
CA VAL A 78 6.61 -5.64 -3.55
C VAL A 78 5.35 -6.42 -3.89
N PRO A 79 5.29 -7.73 -3.59
CA PRO A 79 4.17 -8.58 -3.99
C PRO A 79 2.87 -8.29 -3.21
N SER A 80 2.98 -7.64 -2.05
CA SER A 80 1.81 -7.28 -1.22
C SER A 80 2.15 -6.24 -0.16
N VAL A 81 1.13 -5.57 0.37
CA VAL A 81 1.26 -4.68 1.55
C VAL A 81 1.84 -5.44 2.74
N SER A 82 1.38 -6.66 3.02
CA SER A 82 1.92 -7.48 4.12
C SER A 82 3.41 -7.71 4.00
N TYR A 83 3.92 -7.96 2.78
CA TYR A 83 5.34 -8.11 2.54
C TYR A 83 6.09 -6.80 2.79
N GLY A 84 5.63 -5.69 2.22
CA GLY A 84 6.26 -4.38 2.39
C GLY A 84 6.33 -3.96 3.85
N ILE A 85 5.22 -4.09 4.59
CA ILE A 85 5.17 -3.80 6.04
C ILE A 85 6.09 -4.72 6.83
N SER A 86 6.22 -6.00 6.45
CA SER A 86 7.15 -6.93 7.11
C SER A 86 8.62 -6.54 6.90
N VAL A 87 8.96 -6.09 5.68
CA VAL A 87 10.29 -5.55 5.39
C VAL A 87 10.55 -4.28 6.20
N ALA A 88 9.59 -3.35 6.25
CA ALA A 88 9.71 -2.14 7.08
C ALA A 88 9.93 -2.48 8.55
N ALA A 89 9.12 -3.38 9.12
CA ALA A 89 9.23 -3.79 10.53
C ALA A 89 10.52 -4.56 10.86
N ALA A 90 11.18 -5.14 9.85
CA ALA A 90 12.49 -5.79 10.02
C ALA A 90 13.66 -4.79 10.02
N ASN A 91 13.45 -3.58 9.51
CA ASN A 91 14.49 -2.57 9.32
C ASN A 91 14.32 -1.32 10.17
N VAL A 92 13.13 -1.08 10.73
CA VAL A 92 12.88 0.07 11.62
C VAL A 92 13.34 -0.30 13.03
N PRO A 93 14.26 0.48 13.64
CA PRO A 93 14.66 0.24 15.02
C PRO A 93 13.54 0.63 15.98
N VAL A 94 13.10 -0.34 16.78
CA VAL A 94 12.14 -0.13 17.86
C VAL A 94 12.65 -0.84 19.09
N GLY A 95 12.80 -0.10 20.19
CA GLY A 95 13.34 -0.57 21.47
C GLY A 95 12.27 -0.77 22.55
N GLU A 96 12.72 -1.31 23.69
CA GLU A 96 11.91 -1.49 24.87
C GLU A 96 11.34 -0.15 25.37
N GLY A 97 10.06 -0.15 25.79
CA GLY A 97 9.38 1.04 26.28
C GLY A 97 8.86 1.98 25.20
N GLN A 98 9.38 1.92 24.00
CA GLN A 98 8.86 2.72 22.89
C GLN A 98 7.47 2.26 22.45
N LYS A 99 6.79 3.08 21.66
CA LYS A 99 5.45 2.76 21.15
C LYS A 99 5.35 2.79 19.64
N ILE A 100 4.47 1.92 19.15
CA ILE A 100 4.05 1.84 17.76
C ILE A 100 2.57 2.21 17.74
N LEU A 101 2.20 3.27 17.01
CA LEU A 101 0.82 3.72 16.87
C LEU A 101 0.18 3.09 15.64
N ILE A 102 -1.03 2.57 15.82
CA ILE A 102 -1.94 2.14 14.75
C ILE A 102 -3.32 2.74 15.00
N LEU A 103 -4.18 2.76 13.98
CA LEU A 103 -5.57 3.17 14.15
C LEU A 103 -6.45 1.97 14.54
N GLU A 104 -7.56 2.24 15.23
CA GLU A 104 -8.62 1.26 15.44
C GLU A 104 -9.23 0.83 14.09
N ASP A 105 -9.75 -0.39 13.99
CA ASP A 105 -10.33 -0.98 12.78
C ASP A 105 -9.39 -1.05 11.56
N GLN A 106 -8.08 -0.94 11.79
CA GLN A 106 -7.06 -1.00 10.75
C GLN A 106 -7.03 -2.36 10.05
N PHE A 107 -6.72 -2.34 8.75
CA PHE A 107 -6.61 -3.56 7.97
C PHE A 107 -5.52 -4.50 8.51
N PRO A 108 -5.76 -5.82 8.58
CA PRO A 108 -4.85 -6.78 9.23
C PRO A 108 -3.39 -6.72 8.77
N SER A 109 -3.13 -6.44 7.48
CA SER A 109 -1.77 -6.29 6.94
C SER A 109 -0.96 -5.21 7.65
N ASN A 110 -1.62 -4.17 8.14
CA ASN A 110 -0.99 -3.05 8.86
C ASN A 110 -1.16 -3.15 10.39
N VAL A 111 -1.46 -4.33 10.92
CA VAL A 111 -1.60 -4.57 12.36
C VAL A 111 -0.68 -5.69 12.84
N TYR A 112 -0.78 -6.86 12.22
CA TYR A 112 -0.15 -8.07 12.78
C TYR A 112 1.37 -8.01 12.81
N THR A 113 1.98 -7.43 11.79
CA THR A 113 3.43 -7.27 11.73
C THR A 113 3.94 -6.37 12.86
N TRP A 114 3.28 -5.24 13.09
CA TRP A 114 3.62 -4.30 14.16
C TRP A 114 3.40 -4.89 15.55
N ARG A 115 2.32 -5.66 15.73
CA ARG A 115 2.08 -6.42 16.95
C ARG A 115 3.22 -7.42 17.21
N GLY A 116 3.68 -8.11 16.18
CA GLY A 116 4.83 -9.01 16.26
C GLY A 116 6.11 -8.28 16.63
N LEU A 117 6.39 -7.13 16.02
CA LEU A 117 7.55 -6.29 16.35
C LEU A 117 7.49 -5.81 17.81
N ALA A 118 6.38 -5.21 18.24
CA ALA A 118 6.20 -4.76 19.60
C ALA A 118 6.48 -5.87 20.63
N LYS A 119 5.93 -7.08 20.40
CA LYS A 119 6.18 -8.23 21.27
C LYS A 119 7.65 -8.63 21.34
N ARG A 120 8.39 -8.57 20.22
CA ARG A 120 9.81 -8.98 20.19
C ARG A 120 10.75 -7.94 20.78
N SER A 121 10.42 -6.65 20.62
CA SER A 121 11.27 -5.54 21.05
C SER A 121 10.97 -5.04 22.48
N GLY A 122 9.91 -5.52 23.11
CA GLY A 122 9.44 -4.95 24.38
C GLY A 122 8.73 -3.60 24.24
N ALA A 123 8.40 -3.21 23.02
CA ALA A 123 7.65 -2.00 22.74
C ALA A 123 6.14 -2.18 22.99
N ARG A 124 5.42 -1.07 23.08
CA ARG A 124 3.97 -1.05 23.24
C ARG A 124 3.29 -0.82 21.89
N LEU A 125 2.30 -1.65 21.55
CA LEU A 125 1.38 -1.35 20.44
C LEU A 125 0.22 -0.54 20.99
N VAL A 126 0.09 0.70 20.55
CA VAL A 126 -0.98 1.61 20.95
C VAL A 126 -1.96 1.77 19.81
N THR A 127 -3.22 1.47 20.05
CA THR A 127 -4.30 1.63 19.08
C THR A 127 -5.03 2.94 19.37
N VAL A 128 -4.98 3.86 18.43
CA VAL A 128 -5.73 5.12 18.49
C VAL A 128 -7.20 4.82 18.22
N PRO A 129 -8.11 5.09 19.19
CA PRO A 129 -9.52 4.80 19.00
C PRO A 129 -10.16 5.74 17.99
N ARG A 130 -11.28 5.30 17.39
CA ARG A 130 -12.05 6.12 16.46
C ARG A 130 -12.60 7.35 17.18
N PRO A 131 -12.23 8.57 16.75
CA PRO A 131 -12.79 9.79 17.35
C PRO A 131 -14.25 9.99 16.89
N GLU A 132 -15.07 10.54 17.78
CA GLU A 132 -16.50 10.80 17.53
C GLU A 132 -16.74 11.75 16.35
N ASP A 133 -15.83 12.71 16.18
CA ASP A 133 -15.85 13.72 15.08
C ASP A 133 -15.13 13.26 13.83
N TYR A 134 -14.59 12.02 13.82
CA TYR A 134 -13.78 11.45 12.72
C TYR A 134 -12.52 12.25 12.37
N ASP A 135 -12.04 13.13 13.24
CA ASP A 135 -10.75 13.80 13.07
C ASP A 135 -9.59 12.89 13.53
N TRP A 136 -9.28 11.93 12.69
CA TRP A 136 -8.18 11.00 12.90
C TRP A 136 -6.82 11.70 13.03
N THR A 137 -6.63 12.82 12.33
CA THR A 137 -5.37 13.58 12.40
C THR A 137 -5.15 14.13 13.80
N ARG A 138 -6.17 14.77 14.38
CA ARG A 138 -6.11 15.28 15.74
C ARG A 138 -5.87 14.14 16.74
N ALA A 139 -6.70 13.08 16.69
CA ALA A 139 -6.58 11.95 17.60
C ALA A 139 -5.21 11.28 17.54
N LEU A 140 -4.62 11.15 16.34
CA LEU A 140 -3.28 10.59 16.16
C LEU A 140 -2.20 11.52 16.72
N LEU A 141 -2.27 12.81 16.45
CA LEU A 141 -1.28 13.80 16.91
C LEU A 141 -1.26 13.92 18.46
N GLU A 142 -2.40 13.76 19.12
CA GLU A 142 -2.50 13.74 20.59
C GLU A 142 -1.77 12.54 21.21
N GLU A 143 -1.63 11.43 20.48
CA GLU A 143 -0.92 10.23 20.95
C GLU A 143 0.57 10.22 20.62
N ILE A 144 1.05 11.10 19.76
CA ILE A 144 2.48 11.18 19.38
C ILE A 144 3.26 11.91 20.50
N ASP A 145 4.32 11.26 20.97
CA ASP A 145 5.27 11.82 21.92
C ASP A 145 6.70 11.32 21.65
N THR A 146 7.62 11.61 22.58
CA THR A 146 9.05 11.25 22.49
C THR A 146 9.31 9.75 22.47
N ASP A 147 8.39 8.94 22.97
CA ASP A 147 8.50 7.47 22.98
C ASP A 147 7.96 6.85 21.68
N THR A 148 7.35 7.64 20.80
CA THR A 148 6.77 7.16 19.56
C THR A 148 7.86 6.83 18.54
N ALA A 149 8.08 5.54 18.28
CA ALA A 149 9.05 5.06 17.31
C ALA A 149 8.45 4.87 15.91
N VAL A 150 7.17 4.49 15.82
CA VAL A 150 6.48 4.20 14.56
C VAL A 150 5.05 4.71 14.60
N VAL A 151 4.63 5.31 13.50
CA VAL A 151 3.23 5.64 13.21
C VAL A 151 2.84 4.91 11.93
N ALA A 152 2.01 3.87 12.05
CA ALA A 152 1.60 3.00 10.97
C ALA A 152 0.13 3.25 10.61
N VAL A 153 -0.10 4.15 9.68
CA VAL A 153 -1.43 4.61 9.26
C VAL A 153 -1.63 4.45 7.75
N PRO A 154 -2.86 4.24 7.28
CA PRO A 154 -3.19 4.24 5.85
C PRO A 154 -3.34 5.68 5.36
N ASN A 155 -3.29 5.85 4.03
CA ASN A 155 -3.62 7.14 3.42
C ASN A 155 -5.11 7.51 3.54
N CYS A 156 -5.98 6.49 3.57
CA CYS A 156 -7.44 6.61 3.77
C CYS A 156 -7.89 5.59 4.81
N HIS A 157 -8.75 6.03 5.74
CA HIS A 157 -9.29 5.18 6.80
C HIS A 157 -10.78 5.43 7.01
#